data_7d812d07844d2e38bd7f993bd5e805a1
#
_entry.id   7d812d07844d2e38bd7f993bd5e805a1
#
_cell.length_a   1.000
_cell.length_b   1.000
_cell.length_c   1.000
_cell.angle_alpha   90.00
_cell.angle_beta   90.00
_cell.angle_gamma   90.00
#
_symmetry.space_group_name_H-M   'P 1'
#
loop_
_entity.id
_entity.type
_entity.pdbx_description
1 polymer ?
#
loop_
_entity_poly.entity_id
_entity_poly.type
_entity_poly.pdbx_seq_one_letter_code
_entity_poly.pdbx_strand_id
1 'polypeptide(L)'
;SSVMIDGSHLPYEENVALTKQVVEYAHQFGVTVEGELGVLAGVEDEVVAEHSNYTQPEEVIDFVTRTGCDSLAISIGTSHGANKFTPEQCTRDENGILIPPPLRFDILKEIEEKLPGFPIVLHGSSSVPQEYVKIINENGGKLKDAVGIPEEQLRKAAASAVCKINIDSDGRLAMTAAVRQFFNTDPDKFDPRQYLGPAREELKKLYTHKVVNVLGSAGKA
;
A
#
# COMPACT_ATOMS: atom_id res chain seq x y z
N SER A 1 17.30 -3.49 10.42
CA SER A 1 17.37 -2.10 10.87
C SER A 1 15.99 -1.56 11.28
N SER A 2 14.91 -2.20 10.85
CA SER A 2 13.53 -1.80 11.16
C SER A 2 12.63 -3.02 11.29
N VAL A 3 11.64 -2.96 12.17
CA VAL A 3 10.56 -3.95 12.32
C VAL A 3 9.21 -3.25 12.32
N MET A 4 8.16 -4.00 12.04
CA MET A 4 6.78 -3.53 12.08
C MET A 4 5.95 -4.48 12.94
N ILE A 5 5.02 -3.94 13.70
CA ILE A 5 4.02 -4.69 14.46
C ILE A 5 2.61 -4.15 14.15
N ASP A 6 1.75 -5.02 13.64
CA ASP A 6 0.34 -4.72 13.44
C ASP A 6 -0.49 -5.29 14.59
N GLY A 7 -0.89 -4.41 15.49
CA GLY A 7 -1.87 -4.67 16.54
C GLY A 7 -3.23 -4.03 16.26
N SER A 8 -3.48 -3.52 15.06
CA SER A 8 -4.69 -2.74 14.73
C SER A 8 -6.00 -3.52 14.88
N HIS A 9 -5.94 -4.85 14.77
CA HIS A 9 -7.06 -5.77 14.97
C HIS A 9 -7.43 -6.00 16.43
N LEU A 10 -6.57 -5.58 17.37
CA LEU A 10 -6.79 -5.69 18.81
C LEU A 10 -7.56 -4.46 19.34
N PRO A 11 -8.17 -4.57 20.52
CA PRO A 11 -8.63 -3.39 21.26
C PRO A 11 -7.51 -2.37 21.44
N TYR A 12 -7.82 -1.08 21.41
CA TYR A 12 -6.83 0.01 21.44
C TYR A 12 -5.76 -0.13 22.53
N GLU A 13 -6.18 -0.41 23.77
CA GLU A 13 -5.24 -0.58 24.89
C GLU A 13 -4.30 -1.79 24.74
N GLU A 14 -4.79 -2.85 24.10
CA GLU A 14 -3.97 -4.04 23.82
C GLU A 14 -2.97 -3.76 22.69
N ASN A 15 -3.37 -3.01 21.65
CA ASN A 15 -2.48 -2.55 20.59
C ASN A 15 -1.37 -1.66 21.16
N VAL A 16 -1.73 -0.68 22.03
CA VAL A 16 -0.75 0.16 22.72
C VAL A 16 0.24 -0.69 23.53
N ALA A 17 -0.26 -1.65 24.33
CA ALA A 17 0.60 -2.50 25.16
C ALA A 17 1.54 -3.37 24.31
N LEU A 18 1.03 -3.99 23.25
CA LEU A 18 1.79 -4.83 22.33
C LEU A 18 2.87 -4.02 21.59
N THR A 19 2.49 -2.89 21.00
CA THR A 19 3.41 -2.03 20.26
C THR A 19 4.51 -1.51 21.17
N LYS A 20 4.16 -1.07 22.39
CA LYS A 20 5.15 -0.63 23.39
C LYS A 20 6.14 -1.73 23.75
N GLN A 21 5.69 -2.95 23.94
CA GLN A 21 6.56 -4.10 24.24
C GLN A 21 7.58 -4.33 23.11
N VAL A 22 7.14 -4.24 21.86
CA VAL A 22 8.02 -4.39 20.69
C VAL A 22 9.02 -3.23 20.62
N VAL A 23 8.59 -2.00 20.86
CA VAL A 23 9.46 -0.81 20.91
C VAL A 23 10.53 -0.95 21.97
N GLU A 24 10.14 -1.27 23.22
CA GLU A 24 11.07 -1.45 24.33
C GLU A 24 12.13 -2.53 24.05
N TYR A 25 11.76 -3.59 23.34
CA TYR A 25 12.70 -4.63 22.94
C TYR A 25 13.60 -4.20 21.79
N ALA A 26 13.03 -3.67 20.69
CA ALA A 26 13.76 -3.34 19.47
C ALA A 26 14.74 -2.18 19.67
N HIS A 27 14.38 -1.16 20.45
CA HIS A 27 15.22 -0.01 20.71
C HIS A 27 16.52 -0.35 21.44
N GLN A 28 16.56 -1.46 22.20
CA GLN A 28 17.82 -1.94 22.83
C GLN A 28 18.90 -2.29 21.79
N PHE A 29 18.50 -2.57 20.57
CA PHE A 29 19.36 -2.93 19.45
C PHE A 29 19.51 -1.82 18.40
N GLY A 30 18.97 -0.63 18.66
CA GLY A 30 18.93 0.48 17.71
C GLY A 30 18.07 0.19 16.48
N VAL A 31 17.04 -0.64 16.62
CA VAL A 31 16.08 -1.02 15.57
C VAL A 31 14.81 -0.18 15.70
N THR A 32 14.42 0.50 14.63
CA THR A 32 13.20 1.31 14.59
C THR A 32 11.94 0.43 14.50
N VAL A 33 10.84 0.93 15.05
CA VAL A 33 9.56 0.22 15.10
C VAL A 33 8.46 1.02 14.43
N GLU A 34 7.77 0.39 13.48
CA GLU A 34 6.53 0.87 12.89
C GLU A 34 5.35 0.22 13.62
N GLY A 35 4.41 1.04 14.09
CA GLY A 35 3.12 0.60 14.59
C GLY A 35 2.02 0.78 13.55
N GLU A 36 0.81 0.27 13.84
CA GLU A 36 -0.37 0.48 13.01
C GLU A 36 -1.59 0.86 13.85
N LEU A 37 -2.33 1.88 13.38
CA LEU A 37 -3.54 2.38 14.02
C LEU A 37 -4.63 2.64 13.00
N GLY A 38 -5.81 2.08 13.24
CA GLY A 38 -6.90 1.99 12.28
C GLY A 38 -6.87 0.65 11.53
N VAL A 39 -8.00 0.22 11.03
CA VAL A 39 -8.14 -1.06 10.34
C VAL A 39 -8.33 -0.83 8.86
N LEU A 40 -7.48 -1.48 8.04
CA LEU A 40 -7.62 -1.50 6.60
C LEU A 40 -8.51 -2.67 6.17
N ALA A 41 -9.49 -2.41 5.31
CA ALA A 41 -10.27 -3.47 4.68
C ALA A 41 -9.41 -4.25 3.67
N GLY A 42 -9.84 -5.48 3.37
CA GLY A 42 -9.20 -6.36 2.39
C GLY A 42 -8.58 -7.60 3.00
N VAL A 43 -7.79 -8.28 2.20
CA VAL A 43 -7.10 -9.52 2.58
C VAL A 43 -5.60 -9.29 2.46
N GLU A 44 -4.89 -9.44 3.56
CA GLU A 44 -3.44 -9.46 3.61
C GLU A 44 -3.00 -10.73 4.35
N ASP A 45 -2.35 -11.64 3.60
CA ASP A 45 -1.94 -12.96 4.08
C ASP A 45 -3.09 -13.71 4.79
N GLU A 46 -3.05 -13.84 6.11
CA GLU A 46 -4.07 -14.52 6.92
C GLU A 46 -5.09 -13.57 7.56
N VAL A 47 -4.91 -12.24 7.40
CA VAL A 47 -5.79 -11.22 7.98
C VAL A 47 -6.85 -10.80 6.97
N VAL A 48 -8.11 -10.89 7.38
CA VAL A 48 -9.28 -10.48 6.57
C VAL A 48 -10.09 -9.46 7.36
N ALA A 49 -10.27 -8.25 6.83
CA ALA A 49 -11.14 -7.25 7.40
C ALA A 49 -12.21 -6.82 6.37
N GLU A 50 -13.47 -6.93 6.75
CA GLU A 50 -14.61 -6.57 5.88
C GLU A 50 -14.79 -5.05 5.74
N HIS A 51 -14.39 -4.29 6.75
CA HIS A 51 -14.55 -2.84 6.81
C HIS A 51 -13.29 -2.14 7.28
N SER A 52 -13.02 -0.95 6.71
CA SER A 52 -11.97 -0.05 7.20
C SER A 52 -12.49 0.81 8.35
N ASN A 53 -11.71 0.92 9.42
CA ASN A 53 -11.90 1.93 10.43
C ASN A 53 -10.84 3.01 10.26
N TYR A 54 -11.26 4.23 9.92
CA TYR A 54 -10.34 5.35 9.74
C TYR A 54 -9.66 5.71 11.06
N THR A 55 -8.38 5.99 10.98
CA THR A 55 -7.60 6.47 12.10
C THR A 55 -8.16 7.79 12.64
N GLN A 56 -8.28 7.89 13.96
CA GLN A 56 -8.69 9.11 14.63
C GLN A 56 -7.46 9.93 15.01
N PRO A 57 -7.32 11.19 14.58
CA PRO A 57 -6.12 11.99 14.85
C PRO A 57 -5.78 12.15 16.33
N GLU A 58 -6.77 12.18 17.20
CA GLU A 58 -6.58 12.27 18.65
C GLU A 58 -5.90 11.01 19.22
N GLU A 59 -6.28 9.83 18.72
CA GLU A 59 -5.69 8.56 19.12
C GLU A 59 -4.24 8.44 18.67
N VAL A 60 -3.87 9.04 17.53
CA VAL A 60 -2.49 9.02 17.01
C VAL A 60 -1.51 9.62 18.01
N ILE A 61 -1.84 10.77 18.60
CA ILE A 61 -0.97 11.46 19.56
C ILE A 61 -0.77 10.62 20.81
N ASP A 62 -1.87 10.09 21.35
CA ASP A 62 -1.83 9.23 22.54
C ASP A 62 -1.04 7.96 22.26
N PHE A 63 -1.31 7.31 21.11
CA PHE A 63 -0.64 6.08 20.70
C PHE A 63 0.88 6.26 20.56
N VAL A 64 1.32 7.26 19.80
CA VAL A 64 2.75 7.56 19.59
C VAL A 64 3.45 7.91 20.92
N THR A 65 2.79 8.71 21.75
CA THR A 65 3.36 9.12 23.05
C THR A 65 3.52 7.93 23.99
N ARG A 66 2.55 7.04 24.02
CA ARG A 66 2.53 5.90 24.95
C ARG A 66 3.39 4.73 24.49
N THR A 67 3.47 4.49 23.19
CA THR A 67 4.24 3.38 22.61
C THR A 67 5.70 3.76 22.35
N GLY A 68 5.96 5.01 21.95
CA GLY A 68 7.27 5.46 21.51
C GLY A 68 7.69 4.88 20.15
N CYS A 69 6.76 4.45 19.30
CA CYS A 69 7.07 3.96 17.95
C CYS A 69 7.68 5.08 17.08
N ASP A 70 8.49 4.69 16.10
CA ASP A 70 9.27 5.62 15.26
C ASP A 70 8.51 6.05 13.99
N SER A 71 7.53 5.26 13.58
CA SER A 71 6.60 5.57 12.48
C SER A 71 5.25 4.89 12.72
N LEU A 72 4.21 5.39 12.05
CA LEU A 72 2.85 4.87 12.23
C LEU A 72 2.14 4.69 10.90
N ALA A 73 1.69 3.47 10.63
CA ALA A 73 0.75 3.19 9.56
C ALA A 73 -0.66 3.63 9.98
N ILE A 74 -1.34 4.36 9.08
CA ILE A 74 -2.69 4.90 9.32
C ILE A 74 -3.68 4.46 8.26
N SER A 75 -4.95 4.41 8.63
CA SER A 75 -6.07 4.13 7.74
C SER A 75 -6.76 5.44 7.33
N ILE A 76 -6.61 5.83 6.07
CA ILE A 76 -7.23 7.02 5.47
C ILE A 76 -8.00 6.72 4.18
N GLY A 77 -8.35 5.44 3.95
CA GLY A 77 -9.10 5.00 2.77
C GLY A 77 -8.30 4.14 1.80
N THR A 78 -7.11 3.71 2.17
CA THR A 78 -6.40 2.63 1.48
C THR A 78 -6.97 1.26 1.86
N SER A 79 -6.71 0.23 1.07
CA SER A 79 -7.21 -1.12 1.30
C SER A 79 -6.26 -2.16 0.69
N HIS A 80 -6.21 -3.37 1.24
CA HIS A 80 -5.35 -4.43 0.76
C HIS A 80 -5.89 -5.12 -0.51
N GLY A 81 -5.01 -5.77 -1.29
CA GLY A 81 -5.36 -6.52 -2.50
C GLY A 81 -5.51 -5.68 -3.77
N ALA A 82 -5.95 -6.32 -4.85
CA ALA A 82 -6.18 -5.70 -6.15
C ALA A 82 -7.65 -5.27 -6.38
N ASN A 83 -8.59 -5.82 -5.62
CA ASN A 83 -10.00 -5.44 -5.61
C ASN A 83 -10.29 -4.67 -4.31
N LYS A 84 -9.72 -3.47 -4.22
CA LYS A 84 -9.75 -2.65 -2.99
C LYS A 84 -11.12 -2.08 -2.67
N PHE A 85 -11.94 -1.89 -3.70
CA PHE A 85 -13.26 -1.26 -3.61
C PHE A 85 -14.26 -2.07 -4.42
N THR A 86 -15.51 -2.12 -3.95
CA THR A 86 -16.60 -2.68 -4.77
C THR A 86 -17.02 -1.66 -5.84
N PRO A 87 -17.62 -2.11 -6.96
CA PRO A 87 -18.11 -1.19 -7.98
C PRO A 87 -19.10 -0.13 -7.46
N GLU A 88 -19.86 -0.45 -6.41
CA GLU A 88 -20.85 0.43 -5.76
C GLU A 88 -20.18 1.55 -4.95
N GLN A 89 -18.94 1.32 -4.48
CA GLN A 89 -18.14 2.33 -3.77
C GLN A 89 -17.44 3.30 -4.72
N CYS A 90 -17.36 2.95 -6.01
CA CYS A 90 -16.64 3.71 -7.02
C CYS A 90 -17.59 4.51 -7.90
N THR A 91 -17.08 5.60 -8.49
CA THR A 91 -17.64 6.22 -9.68
C THR A 91 -16.98 5.62 -10.93
N ARG A 92 -17.42 6.02 -12.14
CA ARG A 92 -16.76 5.61 -13.39
C ARG A 92 -16.37 6.83 -14.19
N ASP A 93 -15.20 6.74 -14.85
CA ASP A 93 -14.79 7.74 -15.81
C ASP A 93 -15.53 7.58 -17.16
N GLU A 94 -15.19 8.42 -18.12
CA GLU A 94 -15.75 8.39 -19.50
C GLU A 94 -15.47 7.08 -20.26
N ASN A 95 -14.44 6.33 -19.86
CA ASN A 95 -14.05 5.04 -20.41
C ASN A 95 -14.65 3.85 -19.65
N GLY A 96 -15.44 4.12 -18.60
CA GLY A 96 -16.05 3.09 -17.74
C GLY A 96 -15.10 2.51 -16.70
N ILE A 97 -13.89 3.07 -16.52
CA ILE A 97 -12.92 2.65 -15.51
C ILE A 97 -13.40 3.10 -14.14
N LEU A 98 -13.27 2.23 -13.16
CA LEU A 98 -13.65 2.54 -11.77
C LEU A 98 -12.71 3.58 -11.17
N ILE A 99 -13.30 4.60 -10.54
CA ILE A 99 -12.60 5.62 -9.78
C ILE A 99 -12.99 5.44 -8.30
N PRO A 100 -12.05 5.10 -7.43
CA PRO A 100 -12.32 4.92 -6.01
C PRO A 100 -12.61 6.26 -5.32
N PRO A 101 -13.22 6.23 -4.10
CA PRO A 101 -13.37 7.42 -3.30
C PRO A 101 -11.99 8.03 -2.96
N PRO A 102 -11.93 9.36 -2.77
CA PRO A 102 -10.67 10.02 -2.43
C PRO A 102 -10.19 9.61 -1.04
N LEU A 103 -8.87 9.60 -0.85
CA LEU A 103 -8.26 9.43 0.46
C LEU A 103 -8.65 10.59 1.39
N ARG A 104 -8.78 10.31 2.67
CA ARG A 104 -9.09 11.26 3.74
C ARG A 104 -7.86 12.12 4.09
N PHE A 105 -7.52 13.03 3.19
CA PHE A 105 -6.42 13.98 3.40
C PHE A 105 -6.66 14.96 4.55
N ASP A 106 -7.91 15.13 4.96
CA ASP A 106 -8.28 15.89 6.16
C ASP A 106 -7.69 15.25 7.42
N ILE A 107 -7.78 13.90 7.54
CA ILE A 107 -7.16 13.14 8.64
C ILE A 107 -5.63 13.29 8.61
N LEU A 108 -5.01 13.08 7.44
CA LEU A 108 -3.55 13.21 7.30
C LEU A 108 -3.06 14.60 7.68
N LYS A 109 -3.76 15.64 7.24
CA LYS A 109 -3.43 17.03 7.56
C LYS A 109 -3.52 17.31 9.05
N GLU A 110 -4.57 16.83 9.71
CA GLU A 110 -4.75 17.04 11.15
C GLU A 110 -3.65 16.33 11.96
N ILE A 111 -3.27 15.12 11.55
CA ILE A 111 -2.14 14.40 12.17
C ILE A 111 -0.84 15.18 11.99
N GLU A 112 -0.56 15.69 10.78
CA GLU A 112 0.64 16.48 10.48
C GLU A 112 0.71 17.77 11.30
N GLU A 113 -0.42 18.44 11.50
CA GLU A 113 -0.53 19.65 12.35
C GLU A 113 -0.26 19.34 13.84
N LYS A 114 -0.74 18.19 14.32
CA LYS A 114 -0.61 17.78 15.74
C LYS A 114 0.74 17.14 16.06
N LEU A 115 1.35 16.43 15.10
CA LEU A 115 2.65 15.76 15.22
C LEU A 115 3.58 16.16 14.07
N PRO A 116 4.07 17.41 14.04
CA PRO A 116 4.91 17.89 12.94
C PRO A 116 6.18 17.06 12.78
N GLY A 117 6.44 16.55 11.57
CA GLY A 117 7.64 15.80 11.23
C GLY A 117 7.63 14.34 11.70
N PHE A 118 6.54 13.84 12.28
CA PHE A 118 6.43 12.43 12.62
C PHE A 118 6.18 11.59 11.35
N PRO A 119 6.94 10.49 11.14
CA PRO A 119 6.82 9.68 9.92
C PRO A 119 5.50 8.90 9.85
N ILE A 120 4.71 9.16 8.82
CA ILE A 120 3.47 8.44 8.53
C ILE A 120 3.68 7.43 7.41
N VAL A 121 3.02 6.28 7.50
CA VAL A 121 3.06 5.17 6.55
C VAL A 121 1.68 4.89 5.99
N LEU A 122 1.59 4.56 4.71
CA LEU A 122 0.37 4.06 4.08
C LEU A 122 0.56 2.61 3.61
N HIS A 123 -0.23 1.71 4.19
CA HIS A 123 -0.39 0.34 3.71
C HIS A 123 -1.51 0.26 2.66
N GLY A 124 -1.63 -0.88 1.98
CA GLY A 124 -2.71 -1.13 1.04
C GLY A 124 -2.77 -0.13 -0.12
N SER A 125 -1.66 0.43 -0.54
CA SER A 125 -1.58 1.59 -1.44
C SER A 125 -1.25 1.27 -2.89
N SER A 126 -1.36 0.02 -3.33
CA SER A 126 -1.18 -0.33 -4.75
C SER A 126 -2.16 0.42 -5.64
N SER A 127 -1.69 0.93 -6.78
CA SER A 127 -2.50 1.70 -7.72
C SER A 127 -3.27 0.86 -8.73
N VAL A 128 -2.93 -0.43 -8.81
CA VAL A 128 -3.55 -1.38 -9.76
C VAL A 128 -3.53 -0.83 -11.20
N PRO A 129 -2.34 -0.69 -11.82
CA PRO A 129 -2.23 -0.08 -13.14
C PRO A 129 -3.08 -0.84 -14.17
N GLN A 130 -4.03 -0.16 -14.80
CA GLN A 130 -5.03 -0.75 -15.69
C GLN A 130 -4.41 -1.36 -16.95
N GLU A 131 -3.23 -0.91 -17.35
CA GLU A 131 -2.47 -1.52 -18.45
C GLU A 131 -2.13 -2.98 -18.17
N TYR A 132 -1.70 -3.33 -16.95
CA TYR A 132 -1.41 -4.72 -16.58
C TYR A 132 -2.68 -5.56 -16.43
N VAL A 133 -3.75 -5.00 -15.91
CA VAL A 133 -5.06 -5.66 -15.85
C VAL A 133 -5.52 -6.01 -17.26
N LYS A 134 -5.39 -5.09 -18.22
CA LYS A 134 -5.71 -5.30 -19.64
C LYS A 134 -4.86 -6.42 -20.24
N ILE A 135 -3.53 -6.35 -20.11
CA ILE A 135 -2.62 -7.38 -20.64
C ILE A 135 -2.96 -8.75 -20.06
N ILE A 136 -3.18 -8.85 -18.75
CA ILE A 136 -3.56 -10.11 -18.11
C ILE A 136 -4.84 -10.68 -18.73
N ASN A 137 -5.88 -9.85 -18.89
CA ASN A 137 -7.17 -10.28 -19.44
C ASN A 137 -7.08 -10.67 -20.90
N GLU A 138 -6.34 -9.95 -21.73
CA GLU A 138 -6.09 -10.28 -23.15
C GLU A 138 -5.28 -11.58 -23.30
N ASN A 139 -4.52 -11.98 -22.29
CA ASN A 139 -3.69 -13.18 -22.28
C ASN A 139 -4.25 -14.28 -21.35
N GLY A 140 -5.58 -14.48 -21.36
CA GLY A 140 -6.27 -15.58 -20.69
C GLY A 140 -6.56 -15.37 -19.21
N GLY A 141 -6.36 -14.17 -18.68
CA GLY A 141 -6.79 -13.79 -17.34
C GLY A 141 -8.26 -13.41 -17.27
N LYS A 142 -8.77 -13.22 -16.04
CA LYS A 142 -10.16 -12.85 -15.77
C LYS A 142 -10.26 -11.90 -14.56
N LEU A 143 -9.42 -10.87 -14.54
CA LEU A 143 -9.49 -9.84 -13.51
C LEU A 143 -10.66 -8.90 -13.81
N LYS A 144 -11.66 -8.90 -12.93
CA LYS A 144 -12.82 -8.01 -13.02
C LYS A 144 -12.73 -6.97 -11.90
N ASP A 145 -13.16 -5.76 -12.22
CA ASP A 145 -13.33 -4.65 -11.26
C ASP A 145 -12.07 -4.38 -10.39
N ALA A 146 -10.89 -4.73 -10.92
CA ALA A 146 -9.64 -4.46 -10.23
C ALA A 146 -9.33 -2.96 -10.28
N VAL A 147 -9.25 -2.34 -9.10
CA VAL A 147 -9.00 -0.91 -8.94
C VAL A 147 -8.15 -0.65 -7.70
N GLY A 148 -7.25 0.30 -7.79
CA GLY A 148 -6.35 0.70 -6.71
C GLY A 148 -6.43 2.20 -6.40
N ILE A 149 -5.48 2.68 -5.62
CA ILE A 149 -5.40 4.08 -5.24
C ILE A 149 -4.78 4.89 -6.40
N PRO A 150 -5.43 5.97 -6.88
CA PRO A 150 -4.87 6.82 -7.93
C PRO A 150 -3.48 7.36 -7.56
N GLU A 151 -2.52 7.26 -8.49
CA GLU A 151 -1.13 7.66 -8.22
C GLU A 151 -0.97 9.14 -7.87
N GLU A 152 -1.84 9.99 -8.37
CA GLU A 152 -1.90 11.41 -8.00
C GLU A 152 -2.21 11.63 -6.52
N GLN A 153 -3.07 10.79 -5.92
CA GLN A 153 -3.35 10.83 -4.49
C GLN A 153 -2.15 10.31 -3.68
N LEU A 154 -1.49 9.25 -4.14
CA LEU A 154 -0.27 8.77 -3.51
C LEU A 154 0.86 9.81 -3.60
N ARG A 155 0.98 10.48 -4.76
CA ARG A 155 1.94 11.59 -4.93
C ARG A 155 1.66 12.75 -3.99
N LYS A 156 0.39 13.11 -3.81
CA LYS A 156 -0.03 14.13 -2.86
C LYS A 156 0.32 13.73 -1.42
N ALA A 157 0.07 12.48 -1.04
CA ALA A 157 0.42 11.96 0.28
C ALA A 157 1.95 11.98 0.53
N ALA A 158 2.74 11.52 -0.47
CA ALA A 158 4.21 11.53 -0.41
C ALA A 158 4.84 12.93 -0.35
N ALA A 159 4.09 13.97 -0.73
CA ALA A 159 4.52 15.37 -0.60
C ALA A 159 4.17 15.99 0.77
N SER A 160 3.54 15.23 1.67
CA SER A 160 3.14 15.60 3.02
C SER A 160 3.90 14.75 4.05
N ALA A 161 3.27 14.37 5.17
CA ALA A 161 3.88 13.59 6.24
C ALA A 161 4.14 12.11 5.89
N VAL A 162 3.63 11.61 4.76
CA VAL A 162 3.80 10.21 4.37
C VAL A 162 5.23 9.97 3.86
N CYS A 163 6.01 9.23 4.63
CA CYS A 163 7.40 8.91 4.32
C CYS A 163 7.60 7.51 3.71
N LYS A 164 6.60 6.62 3.82
CA LYS A 164 6.63 5.25 3.30
C LYS A 164 5.26 4.88 2.72
N ILE A 165 5.26 4.26 1.55
CA ILE A 165 4.05 3.77 0.88
C ILE A 165 4.28 2.31 0.50
N ASN A 166 3.47 1.40 1.05
CA ASN A 166 3.57 -0.02 0.76
C ASN A 166 2.75 -0.36 -0.49
N ILE A 167 3.40 -1.00 -1.46
CA ILE A 167 2.78 -1.52 -2.68
C ILE A 167 3.23 -2.96 -2.91
N ASP A 168 2.30 -3.86 -3.20
CA ASP A 168 2.57 -5.26 -3.54
C ASP A 168 1.80 -5.67 -4.82
N SER A 169 0.49 -5.46 -4.86
CA SER A 169 -0.36 -5.87 -5.98
C SER A 169 0.13 -5.34 -7.33
N ASP A 170 0.69 -4.14 -7.39
CA ASP A 170 1.24 -3.57 -8.63
C ASP A 170 2.39 -4.41 -9.19
N GLY A 171 3.30 -4.86 -8.32
CA GLY A 171 4.40 -5.75 -8.71
C GLY A 171 3.91 -7.12 -9.16
N ARG A 172 2.94 -7.69 -8.45
CA ARG A 172 2.31 -8.97 -8.84
C ARG A 172 1.62 -8.86 -10.21
N LEU A 173 0.91 -7.76 -10.47
CA LEU A 173 0.24 -7.51 -11.75
C LEU A 173 1.26 -7.36 -12.89
N ALA A 174 2.30 -6.56 -12.72
CA ALA A 174 3.33 -6.35 -13.72
C ALA A 174 4.03 -7.67 -14.11
N MET A 175 4.43 -8.45 -13.10
CA MET A 175 5.06 -9.75 -13.32
C MET A 175 4.12 -10.73 -14.01
N THR A 176 2.86 -10.83 -13.55
CA THR A 176 1.86 -11.74 -14.11
C THR A 176 1.52 -11.35 -15.56
N ALA A 177 1.39 -10.06 -15.85
CA ALA A 177 1.14 -9.57 -17.20
C ALA A 177 2.25 -9.99 -18.16
N ALA A 178 3.51 -9.75 -17.80
CA ALA A 178 4.66 -10.12 -18.61
C ALA A 178 4.77 -11.63 -18.85
N VAL A 179 4.56 -12.45 -17.81
CA VAL A 179 4.62 -13.91 -17.94
C VAL A 179 3.48 -14.45 -18.82
N ARG A 180 2.24 -13.96 -18.64
CA ARG A 180 1.10 -14.38 -19.47
C ARG A 180 1.28 -13.98 -20.92
N GLN A 181 1.71 -12.75 -21.18
CA GLN A 181 2.01 -12.27 -22.52
C GLN A 181 3.10 -13.11 -23.18
N PHE A 182 4.18 -13.44 -22.44
CA PHE A 182 5.25 -14.28 -22.94
C PHE A 182 4.75 -15.64 -23.39
N PHE A 183 3.98 -16.36 -22.58
CA PHE A 183 3.47 -17.68 -22.94
C PHE A 183 2.44 -17.65 -24.08
N ASN A 184 1.76 -16.53 -24.29
CA ASN A 184 0.86 -16.36 -25.44
C ASN A 184 1.63 -16.09 -26.72
N THR A 185 2.77 -15.38 -26.65
CA THR A 185 3.60 -15.04 -27.80
C THR A 185 4.55 -16.17 -28.20
N ASP A 186 5.12 -16.85 -27.22
CA ASP A 186 6.12 -17.89 -27.38
C ASP A 186 5.70 -19.19 -26.65
N PRO A 187 4.63 -19.87 -27.12
CA PRO A 187 3.98 -20.96 -26.38
C PRO A 187 4.83 -22.22 -26.24
N ASP A 188 5.87 -22.38 -27.03
CA ASP A 188 6.82 -23.51 -27.01
C ASP A 188 7.95 -23.30 -25.98
N LYS A 189 8.06 -22.14 -25.39
CA LYS A 189 9.09 -21.81 -24.39
C LYS A 189 8.67 -22.28 -23.00
N PHE A 190 9.60 -22.89 -22.27
CA PHE A 190 9.35 -23.44 -20.94
C PHE A 190 10.46 -23.12 -19.90
N ASP A 191 11.60 -22.56 -20.34
CA ASP A 191 12.72 -22.25 -19.44
C ASP A 191 12.38 -20.97 -18.63
N PRO A 192 12.37 -21.05 -17.29
CA PRO A 192 12.10 -19.89 -16.41
C PRO A 192 12.96 -18.66 -16.71
N ARG A 193 14.19 -18.84 -17.14
CA ARG A 193 15.09 -17.74 -17.50
C ARG A 193 14.56 -16.91 -18.66
N GLN A 194 13.77 -17.50 -19.54
CA GLN A 194 13.20 -16.84 -20.71
C GLN A 194 11.98 -15.98 -20.36
N TYR A 195 11.09 -16.46 -19.48
CA TYR A 195 9.87 -15.71 -19.13
C TYR A 195 10.01 -14.85 -17.85
N LEU A 196 10.92 -15.19 -16.94
CA LEU A 196 11.19 -14.35 -15.77
C LEU A 196 12.10 -13.16 -16.09
N GLY A 197 12.90 -13.24 -17.17
CA GLY A 197 13.67 -12.09 -17.68
C GLY A 197 12.80 -10.89 -18.01
N PRO A 198 11.86 -11.00 -18.95
CA PRO A 198 10.87 -9.96 -19.26
C PRO A 198 10.07 -9.49 -18.04
N ALA A 199 9.65 -10.41 -17.18
CA ALA A 199 8.92 -10.09 -15.95
C ALA A 199 9.73 -9.18 -15.01
N ARG A 200 11.03 -9.45 -14.86
CA ARG A 200 11.93 -8.62 -14.05
C ARG A 200 12.11 -7.23 -14.65
N GLU A 201 12.21 -7.12 -15.98
CA GLU A 201 12.32 -5.81 -16.63
C GLU A 201 11.04 -4.98 -16.47
N GLU A 202 9.85 -5.59 -16.52
CA GLU A 202 8.61 -4.90 -16.22
C GLU A 202 8.53 -4.42 -14.76
N LEU A 203 8.95 -5.24 -13.80
CA LEU A 203 9.07 -4.82 -12.39
C LEU A 203 10.01 -3.63 -12.24
N LYS A 204 11.16 -3.65 -12.94
CA LYS A 204 12.11 -2.53 -12.92
C LYS A 204 11.50 -1.25 -13.47
N LYS A 205 10.76 -1.32 -14.57
CA LYS A 205 10.05 -0.16 -15.14
C LYS A 205 9.02 0.38 -14.14
N LEU A 206 8.18 -0.50 -13.59
CA LEU A 206 7.17 -0.13 -12.62
C LEU A 206 7.79 0.59 -11.41
N TYR A 207 8.79 0.00 -10.76
CA TYR A 207 9.38 0.59 -9.56
C TYR A 207 10.17 1.86 -9.87
N THR A 208 10.80 1.96 -11.04
CA THR A 208 11.42 3.22 -11.49
C THR A 208 10.36 4.32 -11.62
N HIS A 209 9.21 4.01 -12.24
CA HIS A 209 8.08 4.93 -12.32
C HIS A 209 7.59 5.36 -10.93
N LYS A 210 7.41 4.41 -10.01
CA LYS A 210 6.98 4.72 -8.62
C LYS A 210 7.96 5.65 -7.89
N VAL A 211 9.25 5.37 -7.99
CA VAL A 211 10.31 6.19 -7.34
C VAL A 211 10.33 7.62 -7.92
N VAL A 212 10.24 7.75 -9.24
CA VAL A 212 10.34 9.04 -9.91
C VAL A 212 9.05 9.85 -9.80
N ASN A 213 7.91 9.23 -10.19
CA ASN A 213 6.67 9.96 -10.44
C ASN A 213 5.70 9.94 -9.25
N VAL A 214 5.71 8.87 -8.45
CA VAL A 214 4.79 8.75 -7.30
C VAL A 214 5.47 9.23 -6.02
N LEU A 215 6.59 8.64 -5.62
CA LEU A 215 7.28 9.02 -4.39
C LEU A 215 8.06 10.34 -4.54
N GLY A 216 8.61 10.61 -5.72
CA GLY A 216 9.47 11.76 -5.97
C GLY A 216 10.78 11.70 -5.17
N SER A 217 11.27 10.49 -4.88
CA SER A 217 12.49 10.22 -4.11
C SER A 217 13.73 10.00 -4.98
N ALA A 218 13.61 10.05 -6.29
CA ALA A 218 14.74 9.91 -7.21
C ALA A 218 15.83 10.96 -6.93
N GLY A 219 17.08 10.49 -6.78
CA GLY A 219 18.23 11.34 -6.49
C GLY A 219 18.28 11.95 -5.09
N LYS A 220 17.51 11.41 -4.15
CA LYS A 220 17.45 11.88 -2.75
C LYS A 220 18.02 10.89 -1.73
N ALA A 221 18.65 9.82 -2.21
CA ALA A 221 19.35 8.84 -1.37
C ALA A 221 20.78 9.28 -1.07
#